data_8b4e4ae6a925b0e1ea9d0a88be78b3e8
#
_entry.id   8b4e4ae6a925b0e1ea9d0a88be78b3e8
#
_cell.length_a   1.000
_cell.length_b   1.000
_cell.length_c   1.000
_cell.angle_alpha   90.00
_cell.angle_beta   90.00
_cell.angle_gamma   90.00
#
_symmetry.space_group_name_H-M   'P 1'
#
loop_
_entity.id
_entity.type
_entity.pdbx_description
1 polymer ?
#
loop_
_entity_poly.entity_id
_entity_poly.type
_entity_poly.pdbx_seq_one_letter_code
_entity_poly.pdbx_strand_id
1 'polypeptide(L)'
;MSNKIYPIGIQNFEKIRKGGYCYIDKTAWIYQMVKTGSYYFLSRPRRFGKSLLLSTLEAYFQGKKKLFEGLAIEKLEKDWFKYPILHIDLNTEKYDTPERLENKLNRTLVEWEKIYGAESAETSLAMRFEGIIQRACEKEGQSVVILVDEYDKPMLQAIGNDELQKSFRDTLKAFYGALKSKDGCIKFGMLTGVTKFGKVSVFSDLNNLEDISMRQQYIEICGISDRELHENFETELHEFADAQGLTYDEICTEMRERYDGYHFTHDSIGMYNPFSVLNTLKYNVFGNYWFETGTPTYLVELLKKHHYDLHRMAHEETSADVLNSIDSTSDNPIPVIYQSGYLTIKGYDREFETYRLGFPNREVEEGFVKYLMPFYANINAVESSIEIQKFVREVRSGDYDSFFRRLQSFFADTPYELVRDLELHYQNVLFIVFKLVGFYVKAEYHTSQGRIDLVLQTDKFIYVMEFKLEGTAEEALQQINEKHYAKPFESDGRTLFKIGVNFSAETRNIEKWVAELQ
;
A
#
# COMPACT_ATOMS: atom_id res chain seq x y z
N MET A 1 -3.72 -21.89 25.46
CA MET A 1 -2.75 -21.06 24.72
C MET A 1 -2.36 -21.78 23.44
N SER A 2 -2.50 -21.13 22.32
CA SER A 2 -2.08 -21.68 21.04
C SER A 2 -0.55 -21.90 21.02
N ASN A 3 -0.13 -23.04 20.44
CA ASN A 3 1.29 -23.35 20.25
C ASN A 3 1.79 -22.96 18.84
N LYS A 4 1.03 -22.16 18.09
CA LYS A 4 1.42 -21.75 16.72
C LYS A 4 2.64 -20.84 16.74
N ILE A 5 3.56 -21.12 15.84
CA ILE A 5 4.74 -20.28 15.61
C ILE A 5 4.48 -19.45 14.34
N TYR A 6 4.49 -18.13 14.47
CA TYR A 6 4.19 -17.23 13.36
C TYR A 6 5.44 -16.95 12.50
N PRO A 7 5.36 -17.07 11.17
CA PRO A 7 6.49 -16.86 10.26
C PRO A 7 6.74 -15.37 9.96
N ILE A 8 6.75 -14.52 10.97
CA ILE A 8 6.95 -13.08 10.79
C ILE A 8 8.32 -12.80 10.18
N GLY A 9 8.32 -12.18 8.98
CA GLY A 9 9.55 -11.89 8.24
C GLY A 9 10.22 -13.10 7.58
N ILE A 10 9.62 -14.29 7.64
CA ILE A 10 10.14 -15.49 6.96
C ILE A 10 9.48 -15.61 5.58
N GLN A 11 10.29 -15.59 4.53
CA GLN A 11 9.83 -15.68 3.13
C GLN A 11 10.15 -17.05 2.49
N ASN A 12 10.95 -17.89 3.16
CA ASN A 12 11.39 -19.17 2.64
C ASN A 12 10.41 -20.28 3.05
N PHE A 13 9.73 -20.87 2.06
CA PHE A 13 8.73 -21.93 2.27
C PHE A 13 9.30 -23.17 2.95
N GLU A 14 10.49 -23.61 2.55
CA GLU A 14 11.16 -24.77 3.14
C GLU A 14 11.44 -24.55 4.64
N LYS A 15 11.92 -23.35 5.01
CA LYS A 15 12.14 -22.97 6.41
C LYS A 15 10.82 -22.96 7.20
N ILE A 16 9.74 -22.47 6.62
CA ILE A 16 8.40 -22.48 7.24
C ILE A 16 7.97 -23.92 7.50
N ARG A 17 8.01 -24.78 6.50
CA ARG A 17 7.54 -26.16 6.61
C ARG A 17 8.39 -27.01 7.55
N LYS A 18 9.72 -26.91 7.46
CA LYS A 18 10.64 -27.65 8.35
C LYS A 18 10.63 -27.13 9.78
N GLY A 19 10.40 -25.84 9.97
CA GLY A 19 10.36 -25.22 11.29
C GLY A 19 9.03 -25.32 12.01
N GLY A 20 8.00 -25.93 11.42
CA GLY A 20 6.68 -26.06 12.03
C GLY A 20 5.93 -24.73 12.18
N TYR A 21 6.28 -23.73 11.39
CA TYR A 21 5.58 -22.46 11.40
C TYR A 21 4.17 -22.58 10.77
N CYS A 22 3.27 -21.72 11.20
CA CYS A 22 1.96 -21.59 10.59
C CYS A 22 2.10 -21.24 9.10
N TYR A 23 1.36 -21.93 8.25
CA TYR A 23 1.30 -21.68 6.81
C TYR A 23 -0.15 -21.69 6.35
N ILE A 24 -0.65 -20.59 5.82
CA ILE A 24 -1.96 -20.51 5.19
C ILE A 24 -1.82 -21.07 3.78
N ASP A 25 -2.55 -22.16 3.53
CA ASP A 25 -2.37 -22.95 2.31
C ASP A 25 -2.92 -22.26 1.06
N LYS A 26 -1.99 -21.81 0.20
CA LYS A 26 -2.29 -21.23 -1.13
C LYS A 26 -1.99 -22.19 -2.28
N THR A 27 -1.66 -23.45 -1.99
CA THR A 27 -1.12 -24.35 -2.99
C THR A 27 -2.13 -24.84 -4.04
N ALA A 28 -3.44 -24.72 -3.77
CA ALA A 28 -4.46 -24.99 -4.77
C ALA A 28 -4.40 -23.99 -5.94
N TRP A 29 -4.22 -22.69 -5.64
CA TRP A 29 -4.04 -21.66 -6.67
C TRP A 29 -2.72 -21.83 -7.43
N ILE A 30 -1.65 -22.22 -6.71
CA ILE A 30 -0.36 -22.55 -7.35
C ILE A 30 -0.54 -23.69 -8.36
N TYR A 31 -1.22 -24.76 -7.97
CA TYR A 31 -1.49 -25.90 -8.87
C TYR A 31 -2.28 -25.45 -10.10
N GLN A 32 -3.35 -24.70 -9.91
CA GLN A 32 -4.14 -24.15 -11.02
C GLN A 32 -3.27 -23.32 -11.96
N MET A 33 -2.46 -22.40 -11.43
CA MET A 33 -1.61 -21.50 -12.21
C MET A 33 -0.59 -22.29 -13.05
N VAL A 34 0.10 -23.27 -12.48
CA VAL A 34 1.13 -24.03 -13.20
C VAL A 34 0.56 -25.01 -14.23
N LYS A 35 -0.74 -25.34 -14.15
CA LYS A 35 -1.44 -26.21 -15.12
C LYS A 35 -2.13 -25.43 -16.24
N THR A 36 -2.45 -24.15 -16.04
CA THR A 36 -3.27 -23.37 -16.98
C THR A 36 -2.49 -22.37 -17.85
N GLY A 37 -1.26 -22.04 -17.48
CA GLY A 37 -0.44 -21.10 -18.24
C GLY A 37 1.04 -21.23 -17.95
N SER A 38 1.85 -20.36 -18.56
CA SER A 38 3.31 -20.43 -18.50
C SER A 38 3.97 -19.16 -18.01
N TYR A 39 3.40 -17.99 -18.29
CA TYR A 39 4.03 -16.70 -17.92
C TYR A 39 3.06 -15.82 -17.16
N TYR A 40 3.43 -15.46 -15.96
CA TYR A 40 2.58 -14.68 -15.07
C TYR A 40 3.28 -13.47 -14.48
N PHE A 41 2.49 -12.43 -14.32
CA PHE A 41 2.87 -11.22 -13.60
C PHE A 41 1.91 -10.98 -12.44
N LEU A 42 2.46 -10.70 -11.24
CA LEU A 42 1.67 -10.36 -10.06
C LEU A 42 2.22 -9.12 -9.36
N SER A 43 1.38 -8.09 -9.29
CA SER A 43 1.60 -6.94 -8.42
C SER A 43 0.73 -7.08 -7.17
N ARG A 44 1.34 -6.89 -5.99
CA ARG A 44 0.67 -6.80 -4.68
C ARG A 44 1.44 -5.81 -3.80
N PRO A 45 0.78 -5.14 -2.86
CA PRO A 45 1.47 -4.32 -1.88
C PRO A 45 2.58 -5.11 -1.16
N ARG A 46 3.53 -4.40 -0.57
CA ARG A 46 4.56 -5.05 0.25
C ARG A 46 3.93 -5.86 1.40
N ARG A 47 4.62 -6.90 1.88
CA ARG A 47 4.21 -7.78 2.99
C ARG A 47 2.96 -8.63 2.72
N PHE A 48 2.50 -8.75 1.48
CA PHE A 48 1.38 -9.63 1.11
C PHE A 48 1.76 -11.08 0.84
N GLY A 49 3.04 -11.44 0.88
CA GLY A 49 3.49 -12.83 0.70
C GLY A 49 3.98 -13.17 -0.71
N LYS A 50 4.28 -12.20 -1.58
CA LYS A 50 4.83 -12.42 -2.93
C LYS A 50 6.09 -13.30 -2.94
N SER A 51 7.09 -12.95 -2.13
CA SER A 51 8.34 -13.72 -2.03
C SER A 51 8.12 -15.13 -1.48
N LEU A 52 7.14 -15.31 -0.57
CA LEU A 52 6.74 -16.63 -0.10
C LEU A 52 6.08 -17.46 -1.22
N LEU A 53 5.23 -16.84 -2.04
CA LEU A 53 4.64 -17.47 -3.23
C LEU A 53 5.75 -17.95 -4.18
N LEU A 54 6.73 -17.10 -4.49
CA LEU A 54 7.88 -17.50 -5.34
C LEU A 54 8.69 -18.63 -4.70
N SER A 55 8.96 -18.56 -3.40
CA SER A 55 9.66 -19.65 -2.68
C SER A 55 8.87 -20.96 -2.66
N THR A 56 7.53 -20.89 -2.63
CA THR A 56 6.68 -22.09 -2.73
C THR A 56 6.71 -22.69 -4.15
N LEU A 57 6.64 -21.83 -5.18
CA LEU A 57 6.82 -22.25 -6.59
C LEU A 57 8.20 -22.87 -6.82
N GLU A 58 9.25 -22.27 -6.27
CA GLU A 58 10.60 -22.80 -6.34
C GLU A 58 10.67 -24.22 -5.73
N ALA A 59 10.13 -24.42 -4.53
CA ALA A 59 10.08 -25.73 -3.90
C ALA A 59 9.25 -26.75 -4.71
N TYR A 60 8.15 -26.31 -5.32
CA TYR A 60 7.31 -27.13 -6.19
C TYR A 60 8.09 -27.59 -7.44
N PHE A 61 8.71 -26.68 -8.17
CA PHE A 61 9.48 -27.00 -9.37
C PHE A 61 10.83 -27.69 -9.08
N GLN A 62 11.29 -27.65 -7.83
CA GLN A 62 12.40 -28.50 -7.36
C GLN A 62 11.98 -29.95 -7.05
N GLY A 63 10.69 -30.28 -7.17
CA GLY A 63 10.15 -31.60 -6.87
C GLY A 63 10.22 -31.97 -5.38
N LYS A 64 10.23 -30.99 -4.47
CA LYS A 64 10.33 -31.19 -3.01
C LYS A 64 9.00 -31.63 -2.38
N LYS A 65 8.43 -32.74 -2.88
CA LYS A 65 7.11 -33.26 -2.47
C LYS A 65 6.88 -33.25 -0.96
N LYS A 66 7.87 -33.66 -0.15
CA LYS A 66 7.76 -33.75 1.31
C LYS A 66 7.37 -32.42 1.99
N LEU A 67 7.71 -31.28 1.38
CA LEU A 67 7.34 -29.97 1.92
C LEU A 67 5.84 -29.67 1.78
N PHE A 68 5.16 -30.38 0.90
CA PHE A 68 3.74 -30.17 0.57
C PHE A 68 2.81 -31.17 1.26
N GLU A 69 3.34 -32.06 2.10
CA GLU A 69 2.52 -33.00 2.88
C GLU A 69 1.46 -32.26 3.71
N GLY A 70 0.20 -32.69 3.61
CA GLY A 70 -0.95 -32.08 4.27
C GLY A 70 -1.50 -30.82 3.59
N LEU A 71 -0.91 -30.34 2.49
CA LEU A 71 -1.41 -29.20 1.72
C LEU A 71 -2.29 -29.65 0.55
N ALA A 72 -3.14 -28.73 0.05
CA ALA A 72 -4.11 -29.03 -1.01
C ALA A 72 -3.46 -29.62 -2.27
N ILE A 73 -2.29 -29.10 -2.67
CA ILE A 73 -1.56 -29.56 -3.86
C ILE A 73 -1.12 -31.02 -3.78
N GLU A 74 -0.93 -31.59 -2.58
CA GLU A 74 -0.55 -33.00 -2.43
C GLU A 74 -1.55 -33.95 -3.06
N LYS A 75 -2.84 -33.62 -2.95
CA LYS A 75 -3.94 -34.39 -3.53
C LYS A 75 -4.14 -34.15 -5.02
N LEU A 76 -3.72 -33.00 -5.50
CA LEU A 76 -3.90 -32.53 -6.88
C LEU A 76 -2.76 -32.95 -7.79
N GLU A 77 -1.51 -32.83 -7.32
CA GLU A 77 -0.31 -33.12 -8.11
C GLU A 77 0.12 -34.59 -7.98
N LYS A 78 0.29 -35.23 -9.13
CA LYS A 78 0.70 -36.64 -9.22
C LYS A 78 2.17 -36.78 -9.59
N ASP A 79 2.65 -35.86 -10.44
CA ASP A 79 3.94 -35.93 -11.10
C ASP A 79 4.87 -34.81 -10.62
N TRP A 80 5.68 -35.11 -9.61
CA TRP A 80 6.60 -34.17 -9.00
C TRP A 80 7.92 -34.10 -9.80
N PHE A 81 7.87 -33.46 -10.97
CA PHE A 81 9.07 -33.27 -11.80
C PHE A 81 10.01 -32.22 -11.21
N LYS A 82 11.30 -32.39 -11.48
CA LYS A 82 12.33 -31.43 -11.12
C LYS A 82 12.74 -30.65 -12.38
N TYR A 83 12.74 -29.31 -12.23
CA TYR A 83 13.13 -28.36 -13.27
C TYR A 83 14.33 -27.52 -12.82
N PRO A 84 15.24 -27.10 -13.75
CA PRO A 84 16.24 -26.07 -13.44
C PRO A 84 15.56 -24.73 -13.17
N ILE A 85 15.99 -24.03 -12.11
CA ILE A 85 15.37 -22.77 -11.68
C ILE A 85 16.40 -21.65 -11.76
N LEU A 86 16.01 -20.57 -12.43
CA LEU A 86 16.72 -19.30 -12.47
C LEU A 86 15.92 -18.26 -11.68
N HIS A 87 16.36 -18.00 -10.45
CA HIS A 87 15.68 -17.09 -9.54
C HIS A 87 16.46 -15.77 -9.40
N ILE A 88 15.81 -14.65 -9.72
CA ILE A 88 16.35 -13.30 -9.64
C ILE A 88 15.61 -12.56 -8.51
N ASP A 89 16.34 -12.08 -7.53
CA ASP A 89 15.83 -11.17 -6.49
C ASP A 89 16.50 -9.81 -6.64
N LEU A 90 15.72 -8.77 -6.98
CA LEU A 90 16.21 -7.41 -7.13
C LEU A 90 16.09 -6.57 -5.84
N ASN A 91 15.63 -7.14 -4.73
CA ASN A 91 15.43 -6.41 -3.48
C ASN A 91 16.71 -6.05 -2.73
N THR A 92 17.83 -6.70 -3.03
CA THR A 92 19.03 -6.69 -2.18
C THR A 92 20.03 -5.57 -2.48
N GLU A 93 19.72 -4.66 -3.42
CA GLU A 93 20.65 -3.61 -3.85
C GLU A 93 20.02 -2.21 -3.72
N LYS A 94 20.89 -1.17 -3.63
CA LYS A 94 20.50 0.22 -3.78
C LYS A 94 20.75 0.63 -5.23
N TYR A 95 19.70 1.06 -5.92
CA TYR A 95 19.73 1.43 -7.34
C TYR A 95 19.78 2.94 -7.50
N ASP A 96 20.94 3.55 -7.27
CA ASP A 96 21.19 4.99 -7.39
C ASP A 96 22.01 5.37 -8.64
N THR A 97 22.56 4.37 -9.35
CA THR A 97 23.21 4.54 -10.64
C THR A 97 22.93 3.37 -11.59
N PRO A 98 23.07 3.56 -12.94
CA PRO A 98 22.88 2.46 -13.91
C PRO A 98 23.74 1.23 -13.63
N GLU A 99 25.00 1.46 -13.25
CA GLU A 99 25.97 0.39 -13.00
C GLU A 99 25.55 -0.53 -11.84
N ARG A 100 24.76 -0.03 -10.87
CA ARG A 100 24.27 -0.87 -9.77
C ARG A 100 23.34 -1.96 -10.25
N LEU A 101 22.43 -1.65 -11.17
CA LEU A 101 21.54 -2.65 -11.77
C LEU A 101 22.35 -3.64 -12.63
N GLU A 102 23.24 -3.13 -13.48
CA GLU A 102 24.08 -3.97 -14.33
C GLU A 102 24.96 -4.91 -13.51
N ASN A 103 25.58 -4.43 -12.44
CA ASN A 103 26.39 -5.23 -11.54
C ASN A 103 25.57 -6.31 -10.81
N LYS A 104 24.33 -5.97 -10.38
CA LYS A 104 23.43 -6.96 -9.76
C LYS A 104 23.09 -8.09 -10.75
N LEU A 105 22.69 -7.75 -11.97
CA LEU A 105 22.38 -8.72 -13.01
C LEU A 105 23.63 -9.52 -13.40
N ASN A 106 24.77 -8.85 -13.60
CA ASN A 106 26.02 -9.51 -13.90
C ASN A 106 26.43 -10.53 -12.85
N ARG A 107 26.35 -10.18 -11.56
CA ARG A 107 26.67 -11.11 -10.47
C ARG A 107 25.76 -12.35 -10.50
N THR A 108 24.48 -12.17 -10.74
CA THR A 108 23.52 -13.27 -10.87
C THR A 108 23.87 -14.19 -12.04
N LEU A 109 24.20 -13.61 -13.21
CA LEU A 109 24.60 -14.39 -14.38
C LEU A 109 25.89 -15.18 -14.13
N VAL A 110 26.91 -14.57 -13.51
CA VAL A 110 28.16 -15.24 -13.16
C VAL A 110 27.93 -16.47 -12.25
N GLU A 111 26.99 -16.40 -11.31
CA GLU A 111 26.64 -17.55 -10.48
C GLU A 111 26.03 -18.69 -11.30
N TRP A 112 25.17 -18.39 -12.25
CA TRP A 112 24.61 -19.41 -13.15
C TRP A 112 25.60 -19.93 -14.20
N GLU A 113 26.49 -19.07 -14.69
CA GLU A 113 27.58 -19.49 -15.62
C GLU A 113 28.54 -20.50 -14.99
N LYS A 114 28.76 -20.41 -13.67
CA LYS A 114 29.54 -21.47 -12.96
C LYS A 114 28.85 -22.83 -13.01
N ILE A 115 27.52 -22.86 -13.14
CA ILE A 115 26.73 -24.09 -13.19
C ILE A 115 26.56 -24.57 -14.63
N TYR A 116 26.20 -23.66 -15.54
CA TYR A 116 25.76 -23.98 -16.91
C TYR A 116 26.79 -23.63 -17.99
N GLY A 117 27.90 -22.99 -17.61
CA GLY A 117 28.92 -22.53 -18.55
C GLY A 117 28.65 -21.13 -19.12
N ALA A 118 29.63 -20.61 -19.86
CA ALA A 118 29.61 -19.34 -20.56
C ALA A 118 30.25 -19.44 -21.92
N GLU A 119 29.84 -18.62 -22.90
CA GLU A 119 30.44 -18.52 -24.21
C GLU A 119 31.03 -17.14 -24.46
N SER A 120 32.20 -17.06 -25.09
CA SER A 120 32.92 -15.81 -25.35
C SER A 120 32.16 -14.84 -26.28
N ALA A 121 31.24 -15.35 -27.08
CA ALA A 121 30.40 -14.56 -27.97
C ALA A 121 29.26 -13.81 -27.24
N GLU A 122 28.94 -14.18 -26.01
CA GLU A 122 27.87 -13.60 -25.20
C GLU A 122 28.38 -12.33 -24.52
N THR A 123 28.36 -11.22 -25.23
CA THR A 123 28.99 -9.95 -24.78
C THR A 123 28.05 -9.02 -23.99
N SER A 124 26.74 -9.27 -24.01
CA SER A 124 25.76 -8.47 -23.26
C SER A 124 25.06 -9.29 -22.19
N LEU A 125 24.46 -8.60 -21.19
CA LEU A 125 23.66 -9.25 -20.15
C LEU A 125 22.51 -10.08 -20.73
N ALA A 126 21.85 -9.58 -21.78
CA ALA A 126 20.77 -10.27 -22.47
C ALA A 126 21.27 -11.56 -23.18
N MET A 127 22.35 -11.47 -23.96
CA MET A 127 22.93 -12.63 -24.65
C MET A 127 23.38 -13.71 -23.66
N ARG A 128 24.03 -13.32 -22.56
CA ARG A 128 24.45 -14.24 -21.51
C ARG A 128 23.26 -14.95 -20.86
N PHE A 129 22.16 -14.20 -20.59
CA PHE A 129 20.95 -14.78 -20.02
C PHE A 129 20.30 -15.77 -20.99
N GLU A 130 20.18 -15.42 -22.27
CA GLU A 130 19.71 -16.35 -23.33
C GLU A 130 20.55 -17.65 -23.42
N GLY A 131 21.88 -17.52 -23.40
CA GLY A 131 22.78 -18.65 -23.43
C GLY A 131 22.66 -19.53 -22.18
N ILE A 132 22.53 -18.95 -21.01
CA ILE A 132 22.29 -19.69 -19.75
C ILE A 132 20.97 -20.46 -19.80
N ILE A 133 19.88 -19.87 -20.28
CA ILE A 133 18.58 -20.55 -20.43
C ILE A 133 18.74 -21.74 -21.36
N GLN A 134 19.40 -21.58 -22.51
CA GLN A 134 19.63 -22.63 -23.50
C GLN A 134 20.44 -23.78 -22.90
N ARG A 135 21.60 -23.47 -22.32
CA ARG A 135 22.51 -24.48 -21.74
C ARG A 135 21.91 -25.20 -20.54
N ALA A 136 21.13 -24.49 -19.72
CA ALA A 136 20.42 -25.11 -18.59
C ALA A 136 19.36 -26.10 -19.07
N CYS A 137 18.60 -25.75 -20.10
CA CYS A 137 17.61 -26.63 -20.74
C CYS A 137 18.29 -27.88 -21.32
N GLU A 138 19.38 -27.72 -22.08
CA GLU A 138 20.12 -28.81 -22.68
C GLU A 138 20.79 -29.73 -21.66
N LYS A 139 21.43 -29.15 -20.64
CA LYS A 139 22.15 -29.91 -19.61
C LYS A 139 21.22 -30.75 -18.74
N GLU A 140 20.08 -30.18 -18.32
CA GLU A 140 19.14 -30.87 -17.44
C GLU A 140 18.11 -31.73 -18.20
N GLY A 141 18.02 -31.59 -19.53
CA GLY A 141 17.00 -32.25 -20.36
C GLY A 141 15.56 -31.85 -20.00
N GLN A 142 15.39 -30.69 -19.35
CA GLN A 142 14.14 -30.15 -18.90
C GLN A 142 14.10 -28.65 -19.16
N SER A 143 12.92 -28.12 -19.51
CA SER A 143 12.73 -26.68 -19.66
C SER A 143 12.97 -25.94 -18.34
N VAL A 144 13.40 -24.69 -18.44
CA VAL A 144 13.80 -23.85 -17.31
C VAL A 144 12.58 -23.16 -16.65
N VAL A 145 12.64 -22.97 -15.36
CA VAL A 145 11.70 -22.10 -14.60
C VAL A 145 12.40 -20.79 -14.25
N ILE A 146 11.76 -19.68 -14.54
CA ILE A 146 12.29 -18.34 -14.27
C ILE A 146 11.39 -17.65 -13.23
N LEU A 147 11.99 -17.26 -12.09
CA LEU A 147 11.31 -16.56 -11.01
C LEU A 147 12.00 -15.22 -10.78
N VAL A 148 11.23 -14.14 -10.77
CA VAL A 148 11.76 -12.78 -10.55
C VAL A 148 10.99 -12.10 -9.42
N ASP A 149 11.69 -11.76 -8.34
CA ASP A 149 11.13 -11.02 -7.20
C ASP A 149 11.54 -9.56 -7.26
N GLU A 150 10.58 -8.67 -6.91
CA GLU A 150 10.75 -7.21 -6.82
C GLU A 150 11.32 -6.61 -8.12
N TYR A 151 10.80 -7.03 -9.29
CA TYR A 151 11.29 -6.61 -10.61
C TYR A 151 11.32 -5.08 -10.80
N ASP A 152 10.42 -4.38 -10.11
CA ASP A 152 10.18 -2.94 -10.18
C ASP A 152 11.05 -2.13 -9.20
N LYS A 153 11.81 -2.77 -8.32
CA LYS A 153 12.62 -2.12 -7.31
C LYS A 153 13.58 -1.05 -7.86
N PRO A 154 14.31 -1.28 -8.98
CA PRO A 154 15.15 -0.26 -9.58
C PRO A 154 14.35 0.96 -10.02
N MET A 155 13.19 0.73 -10.66
CA MET A 155 12.31 1.79 -11.16
C MET A 155 11.71 2.62 -10.02
N LEU A 156 11.29 1.97 -8.93
CA LEU A 156 10.76 2.64 -7.74
C LEU A 156 11.79 3.55 -7.07
N GLN A 157 13.05 3.11 -7.00
CA GLN A 157 14.12 3.92 -6.39
C GLN A 157 14.58 5.08 -7.28
N ALA A 158 14.31 5.02 -8.57
CA ALA A 158 14.63 6.08 -9.53
C ALA A 158 13.46 7.08 -9.74
N ILE A 159 12.38 6.99 -8.96
CA ILE A 159 11.28 7.97 -9.04
C ILE A 159 11.83 9.38 -8.78
N GLY A 160 11.48 10.31 -9.67
CA GLY A 160 11.99 11.68 -9.64
C GLY A 160 13.30 11.90 -10.43
N ASN A 161 13.89 10.84 -11.04
CA ASN A 161 15.04 10.91 -11.92
C ASN A 161 14.73 10.19 -13.24
N ASP A 162 14.22 10.92 -14.22
CA ASP A 162 13.73 10.39 -15.49
C ASP A 162 14.82 9.73 -16.34
N GLU A 163 16.06 10.26 -16.28
CA GLU A 163 17.21 9.68 -17.00
C GLU A 163 17.58 8.31 -16.44
N LEU A 164 17.64 8.21 -15.12
CA LEU A 164 17.94 6.96 -14.43
C LEU A 164 16.82 5.92 -14.65
N GLN A 165 15.56 6.34 -14.58
CA GLN A 165 14.42 5.47 -14.89
C GLN A 165 14.48 4.94 -16.32
N LYS A 166 14.80 5.79 -17.29
CA LYS A 166 14.95 5.38 -18.68
C LYS A 166 16.07 4.34 -18.83
N SER A 167 17.22 4.59 -18.24
CA SER A 167 18.35 3.66 -18.26
C SER A 167 17.98 2.28 -17.69
N PHE A 168 17.32 2.25 -16.50
CA PHE A 168 16.86 1.00 -15.90
C PHE A 168 15.84 0.28 -16.77
N ARG A 169 14.89 1.01 -17.34
CA ARG A 169 13.88 0.47 -18.25
C ARG A 169 14.53 -0.21 -19.46
N ASP A 170 15.46 0.47 -20.10
CA ASP A 170 16.13 -0.03 -21.30
C ASP A 170 16.94 -1.30 -20.98
N THR A 171 17.66 -1.31 -19.85
CA THR A 171 18.42 -2.48 -19.37
C THR A 171 17.50 -3.66 -19.06
N LEU A 172 16.41 -3.45 -18.31
CA LEU A 172 15.47 -4.51 -17.94
C LEU A 172 14.70 -5.03 -19.15
N LYS A 173 14.30 -4.15 -20.08
CA LYS A 173 13.64 -4.54 -21.33
C LYS A 173 14.52 -5.46 -22.17
N ALA A 174 15.78 -5.10 -22.37
CA ALA A 174 16.73 -5.93 -23.10
C ALA A 174 16.95 -7.28 -22.39
N PHE A 175 17.11 -7.26 -21.07
CA PHE A 175 17.37 -8.46 -20.28
C PHE A 175 16.19 -9.44 -20.31
N TYR A 176 14.96 -8.97 -20.07
CA TYR A 176 13.77 -9.83 -20.08
C TYR A 176 13.33 -10.24 -21.50
N GLY A 177 13.86 -9.64 -22.55
CA GLY A 177 13.67 -10.08 -23.93
C GLY A 177 14.04 -11.55 -24.14
N ALA A 178 14.96 -12.08 -23.34
CA ALA A 178 15.36 -13.50 -23.31
C ALA A 178 14.17 -14.45 -23.04
N LEU A 179 13.15 -14.03 -22.30
CA LEU A 179 11.95 -14.85 -22.02
C LEU A 179 11.17 -15.16 -23.30
N LYS A 180 11.19 -14.24 -24.27
CA LYS A 180 10.51 -14.42 -25.56
C LYS A 180 11.38 -15.18 -26.54
N SER A 181 12.66 -14.82 -26.64
CA SER A 181 13.58 -15.46 -27.60
C SER A 181 13.85 -16.93 -27.27
N LYS A 182 13.73 -17.32 -26.00
CA LYS A 182 13.97 -18.69 -25.49
C LYS A 182 12.69 -19.40 -25.01
N ASP A 183 11.52 -19.00 -25.49
CA ASP A 183 10.22 -19.57 -25.11
C ASP A 183 10.20 -21.12 -25.16
N GLY A 184 10.78 -21.71 -26.19
CA GLY A 184 10.85 -23.18 -26.32
C GLY A 184 11.67 -23.90 -25.22
N CYS A 185 12.51 -23.18 -24.48
CA CYS A 185 13.32 -23.70 -23.36
C CYS A 185 12.72 -23.32 -21.99
N ILE A 186 11.59 -22.60 -21.93
CA ILE A 186 11.02 -22.13 -20.68
C ILE A 186 9.73 -22.90 -20.38
N LYS A 187 9.64 -23.50 -19.21
CA LYS A 187 8.45 -24.18 -18.68
C LYS A 187 7.49 -23.21 -18.04
N PHE A 188 8.04 -22.27 -17.26
CA PHE A 188 7.25 -21.36 -16.44
C PHE A 188 8.04 -20.10 -16.11
N GLY A 189 7.39 -18.95 -16.13
CA GLY A 189 7.94 -17.66 -15.74
C GLY A 189 6.98 -16.93 -14.80
N MET A 190 7.48 -16.44 -13.67
CA MET A 190 6.71 -15.62 -12.73
C MET A 190 7.50 -14.40 -12.34
N LEU A 191 6.91 -13.22 -12.55
CA LEU A 191 7.48 -11.96 -12.14
C LEU A 191 6.58 -11.31 -11.06
N THR A 192 7.18 -10.88 -9.96
CA THR A 192 6.46 -10.19 -8.91
C THR A 192 7.04 -8.81 -8.62
N GLY A 193 6.17 -7.89 -8.20
CA GLY A 193 6.55 -6.54 -7.80
C GLY A 193 5.47 -5.87 -6.96
N VAL A 194 5.74 -4.65 -6.54
CA VAL A 194 4.77 -3.78 -5.89
C VAL A 194 3.94 -3.05 -6.93
N THR A 195 4.60 -2.57 -7.98
CA THR A 195 4.01 -1.69 -9.00
C THR A 195 4.05 -2.32 -10.39
N LYS A 196 3.32 -1.73 -11.31
CA LYS A 196 3.27 -2.13 -12.72
C LYS A 196 4.17 -1.22 -13.59
N PHE A 197 5.29 -0.76 -13.04
CA PHE A 197 6.24 0.04 -13.79
C PHE A 197 6.63 -0.64 -15.09
N GLY A 198 6.37 0.05 -16.18
CA GLY A 198 6.82 -0.41 -17.46
C GLY A 198 6.14 -1.67 -18.00
N LYS A 199 4.95 -2.06 -17.47
CA LYS A 199 4.17 -3.13 -18.13
C LYS A 199 4.00 -2.82 -19.62
N VAL A 200 3.79 -1.54 -19.95
CA VAL A 200 3.72 -1.07 -21.34
C VAL A 200 5.10 -0.92 -21.96
N SER A 201 6.17 -0.70 -21.20
CA SER A 201 7.49 -0.37 -21.76
C SER A 201 8.59 -1.43 -21.52
N VAL A 202 8.63 -2.09 -20.35
CA VAL A 202 9.61 -3.17 -20.08
C VAL A 202 9.15 -4.48 -20.69
N PHE A 203 7.84 -4.75 -20.65
CA PHE A 203 7.25 -6.01 -21.13
C PHE A 203 6.44 -5.84 -22.42
N SER A 204 6.57 -4.70 -23.12
CA SER A 204 5.87 -4.47 -24.40
C SER A 204 6.08 -5.58 -25.43
N ASP A 205 7.23 -6.21 -25.36
CA ASP A 205 7.62 -7.28 -26.29
C ASP A 205 7.26 -8.69 -25.77
N LEU A 206 6.79 -8.81 -24.50
CA LEU A 206 6.35 -10.06 -23.88
C LEU A 206 4.82 -10.20 -23.93
N ASN A 207 4.28 -10.45 -25.12
CA ASN A 207 2.84 -10.57 -25.35
C ASN A 207 2.20 -11.80 -24.66
N ASN A 208 3.02 -12.74 -24.19
CA ASN A 208 2.61 -13.96 -23.51
C ASN A 208 2.54 -13.80 -21.97
N LEU A 209 2.90 -12.66 -21.40
CA LEU A 209 2.89 -12.41 -19.96
C LEU A 209 1.47 -12.06 -19.47
N GLU A 210 0.82 -12.98 -18.75
CA GLU A 210 -0.50 -12.78 -18.17
C GLU A 210 -0.41 -12.01 -16.86
N ASP A 211 -1.04 -10.84 -16.79
CA ASP A 211 -1.20 -10.08 -15.55
C ASP A 211 -2.38 -10.62 -14.74
N ILE A 212 -2.07 -11.28 -13.64
CA ILE A 212 -3.06 -11.85 -12.72
C ILE A 212 -3.40 -10.94 -11.55
N SER A 213 -2.85 -9.72 -11.51
CA SER A 213 -3.02 -8.81 -10.37
C SER A 213 -4.47 -8.43 -10.09
N MET A 214 -5.29 -8.30 -11.14
CA MET A 214 -6.71 -7.96 -11.04
C MET A 214 -7.63 -9.10 -11.53
N ARG A 215 -7.13 -10.34 -11.61
CA ARG A 215 -7.93 -11.49 -12.00
C ARG A 215 -8.64 -12.09 -10.81
N GLN A 216 -9.98 -12.18 -10.88
CA GLN A 216 -10.84 -12.70 -9.80
C GLN A 216 -10.38 -14.06 -9.27
N GLN A 217 -9.96 -14.95 -10.16
CA GLN A 217 -9.51 -16.29 -9.80
C GLN A 217 -8.21 -16.35 -8.99
N TYR A 218 -7.43 -15.24 -8.90
CA TYR A 218 -6.15 -15.16 -8.18
C TYR A 218 -6.15 -14.14 -7.05
N ILE A 219 -7.32 -13.68 -6.60
CA ILE A 219 -7.43 -12.70 -5.51
C ILE A 219 -6.78 -13.23 -4.23
N GLU A 220 -7.09 -14.47 -3.88
CA GLU A 220 -6.64 -15.12 -2.65
C GLU A 220 -5.22 -15.75 -2.75
N ILE A 221 -4.50 -15.62 -3.87
CA ILE A 221 -3.16 -16.20 -4.03
C ILE A 221 -2.13 -15.60 -3.05
N CYS A 222 -2.35 -14.37 -2.63
CA CYS A 222 -1.59 -13.64 -1.61
C CYS A 222 -2.54 -12.92 -0.66
N GLY A 223 -2.11 -12.66 0.58
CA GLY A 223 -2.96 -12.08 1.60
C GLY A 223 -3.68 -13.15 2.42
N ILE A 224 -4.56 -12.72 3.30
CA ILE A 224 -5.43 -13.58 4.13
C ILE A 224 -6.87 -13.14 3.89
N SER A 225 -7.77 -14.05 3.51
CA SER A 225 -9.21 -13.76 3.45
C SER A 225 -9.85 -13.88 4.84
N ASP A 226 -11.04 -13.30 5.03
CA ASP A 226 -11.78 -13.40 6.29
C ASP A 226 -12.06 -14.87 6.66
N ARG A 227 -12.43 -15.68 5.67
CA ARG A 227 -12.58 -17.12 5.83
C ARG A 227 -11.29 -17.78 6.33
N GLU A 228 -10.15 -17.50 5.72
CA GLU A 228 -8.85 -18.06 6.12
C GLU A 228 -8.40 -17.58 7.50
N LEU A 229 -8.75 -16.35 7.88
CA LEU A 229 -8.50 -15.83 9.22
C LEU A 229 -9.21 -16.70 10.27
N HIS A 230 -10.49 -16.94 10.11
CA HIS A 230 -11.28 -17.76 11.04
C HIS A 230 -10.86 -19.24 11.00
N GLU A 231 -10.67 -19.83 9.81
CA GLU A 231 -10.25 -21.24 9.69
C GLU A 231 -8.88 -21.52 10.33
N ASN A 232 -7.97 -20.56 10.28
CA ASN A 232 -6.59 -20.77 10.77
C ASN A 232 -6.32 -20.19 12.16
N PHE A 233 -7.09 -19.22 12.64
CA PHE A 233 -6.75 -18.46 13.85
C PHE A 233 -7.90 -18.29 14.85
N GLU A 234 -8.95 -19.11 14.78
CA GLU A 234 -10.11 -19.02 15.68
C GLU A 234 -9.70 -19.05 17.17
N THR A 235 -8.84 -19.99 17.55
CA THR A 235 -8.34 -20.10 18.94
C THR A 235 -7.58 -18.84 19.35
N GLU A 236 -6.72 -18.33 18.48
CA GLU A 236 -5.92 -17.14 18.73
C GLU A 236 -6.75 -15.86 18.82
N LEU A 237 -7.83 -15.78 18.04
CA LEU A 237 -8.80 -14.67 18.13
C LEU A 237 -9.54 -14.68 19.47
N HIS A 238 -9.92 -15.85 20.00
CA HIS A 238 -10.49 -15.97 21.34
C HIS A 238 -9.48 -15.58 22.44
N GLU A 239 -8.24 -16.06 22.34
CA GLU A 239 -7.15 -15.68 23.29
C GLU A 239 -6.89 -14.18 23.25
N PHE A 240 -6.97 -13.57 22.06
CA PHE A 240 -6.80 -12.14 21.91
C PHE A 240 -7.97 -11.35 22.50
N ALA A 241 -9.21 -11.80 22.32
CA ALA A 241 -10.40 -11.23 22.94
C ALA A 241 -10.28 -11.20 24.47
N ASP A 242 -9.91 -12.35 25.06
CA ASP A 242 -9.68 -12.46 26.51
C ASP A 242 -8.58 -11.49 26.99
N ALA A 243 -7.47 -11.39 26.24
CA ALA A 243 -6.35 -10.51 26.59
C ALA A 243 -6.71 -9.02 26.54
N GLN A 244 -7.64 -8.63 25.66
CA GLN A 244 -8.12 -7.25 25.53
C GLN A 244 -9.35 -6.94 26.40
N GLY A 245 -9.96 -7.94 27.01
CA GLY A 245 -11.21 -7.79 27.75
C GLY A 245 -12.41 -7.46 26.86
N LEU A 246 -12.39 -7.92 25.62
CA LEU A 246 -13.42 -7.74 24.59
C LEU A 246 -14.09 -9.07 24.27
N THR A 247 -15.24 -9.02 23.64
CA THR A 247 -15.90 -10.20 23.08
C THR A 247 -15.21 -10.65 21.78
N TYR A 248 -15.43 -11.88 21.37
CA TYR A 248 -14.95 -12.42 20.09
C TYR A 248 -15.40 -11.56 18.90
N ASP A 249 -16.68 -11.16 18.87
CA ASP A 249 -17.25 -10.37 17.78
C ASP A 249 -16.64 -8.96 17.73
N GLU A 250 -16.36 -8.37 18.88
CA GLU A 250 -15.67 -7.06 18.95
C GLU A 250 -14.24 -7.16 18.42
N ILE A 251 -13.50 -8.21 18.78
CA ILE A 251 -12.15 -8.43 18.23
C ILE A 251 -12.19 -8.67 16.72
N CYS A 252 -13.10 -9.48 16.21
CA CYS A 252 -13.23 -9.73 14.77
C CYS A 252 -13.59 -8.44 14.01
N THR A 253 -14.44 -7.61 14.60
CA THR A 253 -14.82 -6.30 14.03
C THR A 253 -13.61 -5.37 13.99
N GLU A 254 -12.88 -5.21 15.09
CA GLU A 254 -11.68 -4.37 15.17
C GLU A 254 -10.55 -4.88 14.24
N MET A 255 -10.36 -6.20 14.13
CA MET A 255 -9.42 -6.82 13.18
C MET A 255 -9.77 -6.46 11.74
N ARG A 256 -11.06 -6.52 11.39
CA ARG A 256 -11.56 -6.17 10.05
C ARG A 256 -11.36 -4.70 9.75
N GLU A 257 -11.75 -3.80 10.65
CA GLU A 257 -11.59 -2.36 10.48
C GLU A 257 -10.14 -1.94 10.34
N ARG A 258 -9.23 -2.58 11.07
CA ARG A 258 -7.81 -2.22 11.06
C ARG A 258 -7.00 -2.80 9.94
N TYR A 259 -7.26 -4.06 9.50
CA TYR A 259 -6.31 -4.80 8.67
C TYR A 259 -6.89 -5.41 7.41
N ASP A 260 -8.23 -5.48 7.28
CA ASP A 260 -8.92 -5.94 6.07
C ASP A 260 -9.06 -4.81 5.04
N GLY A 261 -9.75 -5.10 3.95
CA GLY A 261 -10.27 -4.10 3.00
C GLY A 261 -9.38 -3.83 1.80
N TYR A 262 -8.32 -4.61 1.57
CA TYR A 262 -7.63 -4.58 0.29
C TYR A 262 -8.44 -5.30 -0.78
N HIS A 263 -8.99 -4.55 -1.72
CA HIS A 263 -9.73 -5.06 -2.87
C HIS A 263 -8.90 -4.92 -4.14
N PHE A 264 -8.64 -6.04 -4.80
CA PHE A 264 -7.81 -6.07 -6.01
C PHE A 264 -8.61 -6.02 -7.30
N THR A 265 -9.92 -6.25 -7.22
CA THR A 265 -10.92 -5.98 -8.27
C THR A 265 -12.18 -5.39 -7.65
N HIS A 266 -13.07 -4.86 -8.48
CA HIS A 266 -14.32 -4.23 -8.02
C HIS A 266 -15.32 -5.21 -7.36
N ASP A 267 -15.27 -6.48 -7.73
CA ASP A 267 -16.15 -7.53 -7.18
C ASP A 267 -15.38 -8.48 -6.22
N SER A 268 -14.17 -8.09 -5.74
CA SER A 268 -13.38 -8.95 -4.87
C SER A 268 -13.81 -8.83 -3.41
N ILE A 269 -13.58 -9.93 -2.67
CA ILE A 269 -13.58 -9.89 -1.20
C ILE A 269 -12.44 -9.00 -0.70
N GLY A 270 -12.58 -8.48 0.52
CA GLY A 270 -11.50 -7.83 1.23
C GLY A 270 -10.40 -8.84 1.61
N MET A 271 -9.16 -8.38 1.58
CA MET A 271 -7.99 -9.17 1.97
C MET A 271 -7.26 -8.47 3.11
N TYR A 272 -6.96 -9.20 4.17
CA TYR A 272 -6.10 -8.75 5.26
C TYR A 272 -4.63 -8.72 4.84
N ASN A 273 -3.89 -7.76 5.37
CA ASN A 273 -2.44 -7.81 5.29
C ASN A 273 -1.87 -8.87 6.26
N PRO A 274 -1.16 -9.90 5.75
CA PRO A 274 -0.65 -10.99 6.60
C PRO A 274 0.31 -10.52 7.70
N PHE A 275 1.13 -9.50 7.41
CA PHE A 275 2.14 -9.03 8.35
C PHE A 275 1.49 -8.39 9.59
N SER A 276 0.46 -7.56 9.40
CA SER A 276 -0.26 -6.93 10.49
C SER A 276 -1.06 -7.95 11.30
N VAL A 277 -1.78 -8.86 10.65
CA VAL A 277 -2.52 -9.94 11.32
C VAL A 277 -1.61 -10.79 12.20
N LEU A 278 -0.50 -11.30 11.65
CA LEU A 278 0.41 -12.20 12.38
C LEU A 278 1.09 -11.50 13.56
N ASN A 279 1.46 -10.22 13.43
CA ASN A 279 2.02 -9.45 14.54
C ASN A 279 0.98 -9.21 15.64
N THR A 280 -0.24 -8.81 15.28
CA THR A 280 -1.34 -8.59 16.21
C THR A 280 -1.64 -9.85 17.04
N LEU A 281 -1.79 -11.00 16.38
CA LEU A 281 -2.04 -12.28 17.05
C LEU A 281 -0.85 -12.77 17.89
N LYS A 282 0.38 -12.47 17.48
CA LYS A 282 1.58 -12.83 18.24
C LYS A 282 1.70 -12.07 19.55
N TYR A 283 1.39 -10.78 19.53
CA TYR A 283 1.61 -9.89 20.67
C TYR A 283 0.34 -9.58 21.46
N ASN A 284 -0.83 -9.97 20.94
CA ASN A 284 -2.15 -9.61 21.45
C ASN A 284 -2.31 -8.09 21.61
N VAL A 285 -1.79 -7.32 20.65
CA VAL A 285 -1.81 -5.85 20.65
C VAL A 285 -2.12 -5.36 19.24
N PHE A 286 -3.08 -4.45 19.10
CA PHE A 286 -3.30 -3.71 17.85
C PHE A 286 -2.17 -2.69 17.61
N GLY A 287 -1.68 -2.60 16.37
CA GLY A 287 -0.60 -1.67 16.00
C GLY A 287 -0.59 -1.39 14.49
N ASN A 288 0.21 -0.41 14.09
CA ASN A 288 0.37 -0.02 12.68
C ASN A 288 1.57 -0.74 12.04
N TYR A 289 1.60 -2.05 12.16
CA TYR A 289 2.75 -2.91 11.83
C TYR A 289 3.18 -2.85 10.37
N TRP A 290 2.22 -2.83 9.43
CA TRP A 290 2.55 -2.74 8.01
C TRP A 290 3.19 -1.40 7.67
N PHE A 291 2.61 -0.33 8.20
CA PHE A 291 3.06 1.03 7.93
C PHE A 291 4.50 1.24 8.42
N GLU A 292 4.85 0.72 9.59
CA GLU A 292 6.20 0.82 10.17
C GLU A 292 7.29 0.11 9.37
N THR A 293 6.94 -0.82 8.46
CA THR A 293 7.93 -1.58 7.67
C THR A 293 8.58 -0.81 6.52
N GLY A 294 8.14 0.41 6.25
CA GLY A 294 8.74 1.24 5.20
C GLY A 294 7.99 2.53 5.01
N THR A 295 8.68 3.63 5.18
CA THR A 295 8.16 4.97 5.01
C THR A 295 8.03 5.33 3.52
N PRO A 296 6.91 5.90 3.09
CA PRO A 296 6.68 6.25 1.69
C PRO A 296 7.26 7.63 1.33
N THR A 297 8.52 7.89 1.66
CA THR A 297 9.14 9.21 1.45
C THR A 297 8.97 9.71 0.02
N TYR A 298 9.15 8.82 -0.96
CA TYR A 298 8.96 9.16 -2.37
C TYR A 298 7.50 9.55 -2.71
N LEU A 299 6.51 8.98 -2.02
CA LEU A 299 5.10 9.37 -2.22
C LEU A 299 4.83 10.79 -1.73
N VAL A 300 5.41 11.17 -0.60
CA VAL A 300 5.28 12.53 -0.09
C VAL A 300 5.88 13.53 -1.07
N GLU A 301 7.04 13.20 -1.65
CA GLU A 301 7.66 14.04 -2.66
C GLU A 301 6.82 14.16 -3.93
N LEU A 302 6.19 13.05 -4.37
CA LEU A 302 5.23 13.09 -5.48
C LEU A 302 4.02 13.97 -5.15
N LEU A 303 3.40 13.81 -3.98
CA LEU A 303 2.25 14.61 -3.56
C LEU A 303 2.59 16.11 -3.52
N LYS A 304 3.77 16.48 -3.01
CA LYS A 304 4.25 17.86 -2.97
C LYS A 304 4.55 18.40 -4.36
N LYS A 305 5.27 17.63 -5.19
CA LYS A 305 5.63 18.02 -6.57
C LYS A 305 4.40 18.36 -7.41
N HIS A 306 3.33 17.59 -7.23
CA HIS A 306 2.09 17.72 -8.00
C HIS A 306 1.03 18.58 -7.30
N HIS A 307 1.35 19.21 -6.16
CA HIS A 307 0.40 20.02 -5.38
C HIS A 307 -0.94 19.29 -5.19
N TYR A 308 -0.86 18.01 -4.75
CA TYR A 308 -2.03 17.15 -4.68
C TYR A 308 -2.95 17.56 -3.53
N ASP A 309 -4.25 17.62 -3.82
CA ASP A 309 -5.29 17.82 -2.80
C ASP A 309 -5.54 16.52 -2.03
N LEU A 310 -5.07 16.46 -0.79
CA LEU A 310 -5.16 15.26 0.06
C LEU A 310 -6.62 14.85 0.36
N HIS A 311 -7.55 15.79 0.35
CA HIS A 311 -8.96 15.48 0.57
C HIS A 311 -9.53 14.57 -0.53
N ARG A 312 -9.07 14.73 -1.77
CA ARG A 312 -9.47 13.89 -2.91
C ARG A 312 -9.05 12.43 -2.74
N MET A 313 -7.97 12.16 -1.99
CA MET A 313 -7.44 10.81 -1.82
C MET A 313 -8.47 9.81 -1.27
N ALA A 314 -9.40 10.27 -0.44
CA ALA A 314 -10.46 9.43 0.13
C ALA A 314 -11.60 9.13 -0.85
N HIS A 315 -11.68 9.85 -1.99
CA HIS A 315 -12.80 9.80 -2.95
C HIS A 315 -12.32 9.88 -4.39
N GLU A 316 -11.08 9.43 -4.67
CA GLU A 316 -10.50 9.52 -6.01
C GLU A 316 -11.23 8.60 -6.98
N GLU A 317 -11.59 9.14 -8.14
CA GLU A 317 -12.18 8.38 -9.27
C GLU A 317 -11.17 8.29 -10.40
N THR A 318 -11.03 7.10 -10.98
CA THR A 318 -10.02 6.85 -12.00
C THR A 318 -10.40 5.70 -12.93
N SER A 319 -9.81 5.66 -14.12
CA SER A 319 -10.03 4.57 -15.09
C SER A 319 -9.08 3.39 -14.86
N ALA A 320 -9.42 2.24 -15.47
CA ALA A 320 -8.58 1.06 -15.46
C ALA A 320 -7.18 1.31 -16.06
N ASP A 321 -7.11 2.13 -17.10
CA ASP A 321 -5.85 2.45 -17.79
C ASP A 321 -4.90 3.20 -16.85
N VAL A 322 -5.42 4.16 -16.08
CA VAL A 322 -4.66 4.89 -15.06
C VAL A 322 -4.17 3.94 -13.97
N LEU A 323 -5.03 3.04 -13.47
CA LEU A 323 -4.63 2.08 -12.44
C LEU A 323 -3.59 1.07 -12.91
N ASN A 324 -3.55 0.77 -14.20
CA ASN A 324 -2.66 -0.23 -14.80
C ASN A 324 -1.36 0.35 -15.36
N SER A 325 -1.21 1.67 -15.41
CA SER A 325 0.00 2.32 -15.93
C SER A 325 0.67 3.17 -14.86
N ILE A 326 1.99 3.03 -14.74
CA ILE A 326 2.84 4.03 -14.13
C ILE A 326 3.76 4.53 -15.23
N ASP A 327 3.45 5.70 -15.76
CA ASP A 327 4.36 6.42 -16.63
C ASP A 327 5.15 7.41 -15.78
N SER A 328 6.46 7.39 -15.91
CA SER A 328 7.37 8.32 -15.22
C SER A 328 7.13 9.80 -15.58
N THR A 329 6.49 10.03 -16.73
CA THR A 329 6.13 11.37 -17.20
C THR A 329 4.75 11.84 -16.74
N SER A 330 3.98 10.97 -16.08
CA SER A 330 2.65 11.30 -15.60
C SER A 330 2.71 12.17 -14.35
N ASP A 331 2.02 13.30 -14.40
CA ASP A 331 1.84 14.20 -13.26
C ASP A 331 0.82 13.67 -12.22
N ASN A 332 0.34 12.44 -12.40
CA ASN A 332 -0.65 11.82 -11.51
C ASN A 332 0.02 10.85 -10.51
N PRO A 333 0.01 11.14 -9.20
CA PRO A 333 0.60 10.26 -8.19
C PRO A 333 -0.29 9.02 -7.86
N ILE A 334 -1.56 9.03 -8.25
CA ILE A 334 -2.56 8.02 -7.86
C ILE A 334 -2.18 6.58 -8.23
N PRO A 335 -1.69 6.28 -9.44
CA PRO A 335 -1.29 4.91 -9.80
C PRO A 335 -0.24 4.33 -8.84
N VAL A 336 0.76 5.14 -8.48
CA VAL A 336 1.82 4.71 -7.55
C VAL A 336 1.28 4.50 -6.14
N ILE A 337 0.41 5.41 -5.67
CA ILE A 337 -0.19 5.34 -4.33
C ILE A 337 -1.09 4.10 -4.21
N TYR A 338 -1.93 3.84 -5.23
CA TYR A 338 -2.80 2.67 -5.30
C TYR A 338 -1.99 1.35 -5.34
N GLN A 339 -1.06 1.23 -6.28
CA GLN A 339 -0.29 -0.01 -6.46
C GLN A 339 0.63 -0.29 -5.26
N SER A 340 1.13 0.75 -4.59
CA SER A 340 1.89 0.62 -3.34
C SER A 340 1.04 0.18 -2.14
N GLY A 341 -0.29 0.16 -2.27
CA GLY A 341 -1.22 -0.33 -1.25
C GLY A 341 -1.69 0.71 -0.24
N TYR A 342 -1.49 2.00 -0.52
CA TYR A 342 -2.06 3.06 0.32
C TYR A 342 -3.50 3.38 -0.05
N LEU A 343 -3.90 3.10 -1.30
CA LEU A 343 -5.29 3.13 -1.73
C LEU A 343 -5.71 1.74 -2.22
N THR A 344 -7.01 1.50 -2.24
CA THR A 344 -7.65 0.29 -2.76
C THR A 344 -8.94 0.64 -3.49
N ILE A 345 -9.49 -0.31 -4.24
CA ILE A 345 -10.77 -0.16 -4.92
C ILE A 345 -11.89 -0.23 -3.88
N LYS A 346 -12.72 0.82 -3.79
CA LYS A 346 -13.90 0.90 -2.92
C LYS A 346 -15.22 0.79 -3.69
N GLY A 347 -15.18 0.88 -5.00
CA GLY A 347 -16.34 0.76 -5.86
C GLY A 347 -16.00 0.87 -7.33
N TYR A 348 -17.00 0.58 -8.16
CA TYR A 348 -16.88 0.63 -9.61
C TYR A 348 -18.17 1.16 -10.23
N ASP A 349 -18.06 2.14 -11.09
CA ASP A 349 -19.15 2.62 -11.92
C ASP A 349 -19.12 1.87 -13.26
N ARG A 350 -20.18 1.09 -13.53
CA ARG A 350 -20.28 0.27 -14.75
C ARG A 350 -20.62 1.10 -15.99
N GLU A 351 -21.26 2.25 -15.81
CA GLU A 351 -21.66 3.12 -16.92
C GLU A 351 -20.43 3.86 -17.48
N PHE A 352 -19.57 4.37 -16.59
CA PHE A 352 -18.40 5.15 -16.98
C PHE A 352 -17.09 4.34 -16.93
N GLU A 353 -17.15 3.07 -16.53
CA GLU A 353 -15.99 2.18 -16.35
C GLU A 353 -14.92 2.78 -15.44
N THR A 354 -15.34 3.51 -14.40
CA THR A 354 -14.44 4.16 -13.42
C THR A 354 -14.42 3.45 -12.09
N TYR A 355 -13.25 3.45 -11.45
CA TYR A 355 -13.03 2.92 -10.11
C TYR A 355 -13.02 4.05 -9.10
N ARG A 356 -13.73 3.86 -7.99
CA ARG A 356 -13.62 4.72 -6.81
C ARG A 356 -12.57 4.13 -5.88
N LEU A 357 -11.61 4.95 -5.49
CA LEU A 357 -10.53 4.57 -4.60
C LEU A 357 -10.73 5.16 -3.19
N GLY A 358 -10.08 4.55 -2.21
CA GLY A 358 -10.01 5.03 -0.84
C GLY A 358 -8.99 4.23 -0.05
N PHE A 359 -8.76 4.59 1.20
CA PHE A 359 -7.86 3.85 2.07
C PHE A 359 -8.40 2.43 2.30
N PRO A 360 -7.54 1.38 2.31
CA PRO A 360 -8.01 0.02 2.52
C PRO A 360 -8.63 -0.13 3.91
N ASN A 361 -7.98 0.37 4.94
CA ASN A 361 -8.34 0.18 6.33
C ASN A 361 -7.77 1.28 7.24
N ARG A 362 -8.12 1.21 8.52
CA ARG A 362 -7.72 2.19 9.53
C ARG A 362 -6.21 2.24 9.76
N GLU A 363 -5.50 1.11 9.73
CA GLU A 363 -4.04 1.08 9.87
C GLU A 363 -3.36 1.96 8.83
N VAL A 364 -3.76 1.80 7.56
CA VAL A 364 -3.15 2.51 6.44
C VAL A 364 -3.54 3.98 6.46
N GLU A 365 -4.81 4.29 6.68
CA GLU A 365 -5.31 5.67 6.74
C GLU A 365 -4.62 6.45 7.87
N GLU A 366 -4.66 5.93 9.10
CA GLU A 366 -4.04 6.56 10.26
C GLU A 366 -2.53 6.71 10.08
N GLY A 367 -1.85 5.64 9.68
CA GLY A 367 -0.40 5.65 9.49
C GLY A 367 0.03 6.63 8.41
N PHE A 368 -0.68 6.68 7.27
CA PHE A 368 -0.34 7.55 6.15
C PHE A 368 -0.58 9.03 6.47
N VAL A 369 -1.74 9.36 7.02
CA VAL A 369 -2.07 10.74 7.38
C VAL A 369 -1.13 11.26 8.47
N LYS A 370 -0.81 10.42 9.48
CA LYS A 370 0.16 10.75 10.52
C LYS A 370 1.57 10.96 9.96
N TYR A 371 1.97 10.16 8.98
CA TYR A 371 3.25 10.30 8.29
C TYR A 371 3.34 11.59 7.47
N LEU A 372 2.23 12.06 6.88
CA LEU A 372 2.18 13.31 6.13
C LEU A 372 2.35 14.56 7.02
N MET A 373 1.92 14.49 8.27
CA MET A 373 1.84 15.63 9.18
C MET A 373 3.14 16.46 9.28
N PRO A 374 4.35 15.88 9.50
CA PRO A 374 5.60 16.64 9.57
C PRO A 374 6.02 17.33 8.26
N PHE A 375 5.46 16.92 7.15
CA PHE A 375 5.78 17.49 5.83
C PHE A 375 4.87 18.66 5.43
N TYR A 376 3.69 18.76 6.04
CA TYR A 376 2.70 19.80 5.77
C TYR A 376 2.56 20.79 6.92
N ALA A 377 2.73 20.34 8.16
CA ALA A 377 2.81 21.18 9.35
C ALA A 377 4.25 21.10 9.88
N ASN A 378 4.83 22.24 10.30
CA ASN A 378 6.20 22.29 10.81
C ASN A 378 6.32 21.67 12.21
N ILE A 379 6.16 20.35 12.29
CA ILE A 379 6.16 19.58 13.53
C ILE A 379 7.15 18.44 13.41
N ASN A 380 7.88 18.18 14.49
CA ASN A 380 8.74 17.01 14.57
C ASN A 380 7.90 15.73 14.54
N ALA A 381 8.30 14.73 13.75
CA ALA A 381 7.60 13.44 13.64
C ALA A 381 7.38 12.74 14.99
N VAL A 382 8.30 12.90 15.94
CA VAL A 382 8.20 12.33 17.30
C VAL A 382 7.09 13.02 18.09
N GLU A 383 6.85 14.30 17.88
CA GLU A 383 5.88 15.12 18.61
C GLU A 383 4.47 15.00 18.01
N SER A 384 4.35 14.62 16.74
CA SER A 384 3.06 14.55 16.03
C SER A 384 1.97 13.82 16.78
N SER A 385 2.28 12.66 17.38
CA SER A 385 1.31 11.87 18.16
C SER A 385 0.84 12.58 19.42
N ILE A 386 1.75 13.30 20.10
CA ILE A 386 1.45 14.04 21.33
C ILE A 386 0.59 15.25 20.99
N GLU A 387 0.87 15.93 19.88
CA GLU A 387 0.09 17.09 19.44
C GLU A 387 -1.35 16.68 19.09
N ILE A 388 -1.55 15.57 18.39
CA ILE A 388 -2.91 15.06 18.14
C ILE A 388 -3.66 14.71 19.43
N GLN A 389 -2.99 14.09 20.41
CA GLN A 389 -3.63 13.82 21.72
C GLN A 389 -4.05 15.11 22.44
N LYS A 390 -3.27 16.19 22.30
CA LYS A 390 -3.63 17.49 22.87
C LYS A 390 -4.87 18.05 22.18
N PHE A 391 -4.95 18.06 20.85
CA PHE A 391 -6.15 18.43 20.10
C PHE A 391 -7.39 17.65 20.55
N VAL A 392 -7.27 16.34 20.70
CA VAL A 392 -8.37 15.49 21.16
C VAL A 392 -8.82 15.86 22.58
N ARG A 393 -7.88 16.14 23.49
CA ARG A 393 -8.21 16.56 24.87
C ARG A 393 -8.91 17.92 24.89
N GLU A 394 -8.43 18.88 24.12
CA GLU A 394 -9.00 20.23 23.97
C GLU A 394 -10.45 20.14 23.46
N VAL A 395 -10.68 19.38 22.39
CA VAL A 395 -12.05 19.16 21.86
C VAL A 395 -12.95 18.44 22.87
N ARG A 396 -12.45 17.44 23.61
CA ARG A 396 -13.22 16.72 24.62
C ARG A 396 -13.51 17.53 25.87
N SER A 397 -12.72 18.57 26.17
CA SER A 397 -12.90 19.45 27.32
C SER A 397 -13.71 20.70 27.04
N GLY A 398 -14.05 20.99 25.80
CA GLY A 398 -14.73 22.24 25.42
C GLY A 398 -13.79 23.44 25.22
N ASP A 399 -12.46 23.20 25.23
CA ASP A 399 -11.44 24.26 25.12
C ASP A 399 -11.06 24.52 23.65
N TYR A 400 -12.01 25.14 22.92
CA TYR A 400 -11.79 25.50 21.52
C TYR A 400 -10.72 26.60 21.36
N ASP A 401 -10.50 27.46 22.35
CA ASP A 401 -9.47 28.50 22.28
C ASP A 401 -8.06 27.89 22.26
N SER A 402 -7.77 26.93 23.13
CA SER A 402 -6.49 26.21 23.10
C SER A 402 -6.33 25.41 21.82
N PHE A 403 -7.42 24.80 21.32
CA PHE A 403 -7.43 24.09 20.03
C PHE A 403 -7.02 25.02 18.87
N PHE A 404 -7.61 26.20 18.74
CA PHE A 404 -7.27 27.12 17.66
C PHE A 404 -5.89 27.75 17.82
N ARG A 405 -5.43 28.05 19.04
CA ARG A 405 -4.05 28.51 19.28
C ARG A 405 -3.03 27.46 18.87
N ARG A 406 -3.31 26.18 19.14
CA ARG A 406 -2.48 25.08 18.70
C ARG A 406 -2.50 24.96 17.17
N LEU A 407 -3.66 25.06 16.56
CA LEU A 407 -3.80 25.02 15.11
C LEU A 407 -3.05 26.19 14.44
N GLN A 408 -3.07 27.39 15.03
CA GLN A 408 -2.23 28.52 14.58
C GLN A 408 -0.74 28.19 14.61
N SER A 409 -0.26 27.43 15.60
CA SER A 409 1.15 27.08 15.68
C SER A 409 1.60 26.16 14.53
N PHE A 410 0.69 25.39 13.94
CA PHE A 410 0.98 24.53 12.80
C PHE A 410 1.20 25.31 11.50
N PHE A 411 0.63 26.50 11.41
CA PHE A 411 0.80 27.37 10.26
C PHE A 411 1.96 28.39 10.43
N ALA A 412 2.41 28.64 11.67
CA ALA A 412 3.31 29.73 12.00
C ALA A 412 4.69 29.66 11.33
N ASP A 413 5.21 28.45 11.04
CA ASP A 413 6.57 28.24 10.54
C ASP A 413 6.60 27.52 9.18
N THR A 414 5.54 27.67 8.38
CA THR A 414 5.49 27.02 7.07
C THR A 414 6.52 27.68 6.12
N PRO A 415 7.50 26.92 5.56
CA PRO A 415 8.51 27.47 4.67
C PRO A 415 7.90 28.11 3.43
N TYR A 416 8.44 29.28 3.05
CA TYR A 416 7.94 30.11 1.94
C TYR A 416 7.91 29.38 0.60
N GLU A 417 8.85 28.44 0.41
CA GLU A 417 9.03 27.66 -0.82
C GLU A 417 7.97 26.57 -1.04
N LEU A 418 7.29 26.13 0.03
CA LEU A 418 6.27 25.07 -0.02
C LEU A 418 4.88 25.61 -0.41
N VAL A 419 4.69 26.92 -0.49
CA VAL A 419 3.36 27.54 -0.56
C VAL A 419 3.16 28.31 -1.86
N ARG A 420 3.08 27.60 -2.98
CA ARG A 420 2.61 28.21 -4.25
C ARG A 420 1.09 28.45 -4.26
N ASP A 421 0.34 27.60 -3.54
CA ASP A 421 -1.09 27.68 -3.37
C ASP A 421 -1.41 27.63 -1.87
N LEU A 422 -1.67 28.80 -1.28
CA LEU A 422 -1.95 28.95 0.15
C LEU A 422 -3.23 28.25 0.55
N GLU A 423 -4.26 28.33 -0.30
CA GLU A 423 -5.56 27.72 -0.03
C GLU A 423 -5.42 26.21 0.08
N LEU A 424 -4.82 25.58 -0.90
CA LEU A 424 -4.58 24.14 -0.93
C LEU A 424 -3.71 23.68 0.26
N HIS A 425 -2.71 24.48 0.63
CA HIS A 425 -1.88 24.17 1.79
C HIS A 425 -2.71 24.15 3.09
N TYR A 426 -3.54 25.16 3.33
CA TYR A 426 -4.41 25.19 4.50
C TYR A 426 -5.40 24.02 4.51
N GLN A 427 -6.02 23.72 3.36
CA GLN A 427 -6.93 22.59 3.21
C GLN A 427 -6.23 21.26 3.56
N ASN A 428 -5.01 21.05 3.07
CA ASN A 428 -4.23 19.84 3.36
C ASN A 428 -3.84 19.72 4.84
N VAL A 429 -3.41 20.82 5.50
CA VAL A 429 -3.09 20.80 6.93
C VAL A 429 -4.33 20.50 7.76
N LEU A 430 -5.45 21.17 7.47
CA LEU A 430 -6.71 20.94 8.15
C LEU A 430 -7.21 19.50 7.95
N PHE A 431 -7.13 19.00 6.72
CA PHE A 431 -7.47 17.61 6.42
C PHE A 431 -6.66 16.62 7.29
N ILE A 432 -5.33 16.80 7.38
CA ILE A 432 -4.46 15.96 8.20
C ILE A 432 -4.87 16.01 9.68
N VAL A 433 -5.02 17.21 10.24
CA VAL A 433 -5.37 17.38 11.66
C VAL A 433 -6.74 16.76 11.97
N PHE A 434 -7.74 17.07 11.15
CA PHE A 434 -9.12 16.62 11.42
C PHE A 434 -9.31 15.12 11.13
N LYS A 435 -8.62 14.56 10.17
CA LYS A 435 -8.60 13.12 9.97
C LYS A 435 -7.99 12.41 11.19
N LEU A 436 -6.86 12.89 11.71
CA LEU A 436 -6.22 12.30 12.90
C LEU A 436 -7.06 12.47 14.17
N VAL A 437 -7.68 13.61 14.37
CA VAL A 437 -8.63 13.83 15.46
C VAL A 437 -9.88 12.94 15.30
N GLY A 438 -10.31 12.71 14.06
CA GLY A 438 -11.45 11.88 13.69
C GLY A 438 -11.35 10.41 14.12
N PHE A 439 -10.13 9.87 14.36
CA PHE A 439 -9.98 8.53 14.95
C PHE A 439 -10.38 8.44 16.43
N TYR A 440 -10.54 9.57 17.10
CA TYR A 440 -10.83 9.67 18.54
C TYR A 440 -12.16 10.33 18.85
N VAL A 441 -12.69 11.13 17.91
CA VAL A 441 -13.98 11.82 18.01
C VAL A 441 -14.66 11.78 16.65
N LYS A 442 -15.99 11.83 16.61
CA LYS A 442 -16.70 11.87 15.34
C LYS A 442 -16.40 13.19 14.62
N ALA A 443 -15.88 13.12 13.41
CA ALA A 443 -15.54 14.27 12.58
C ALA A 443 -16.15 14.14 11.19
N GLU A 444 -16.83 15.19 10.72
CA GLU A 444 -17.36 15.33 9.38
C GLU A 444 -16.72 16.58 8.75
N TYR A 445 -16.06 16.41 7.62
CA TYR A 445 -15.26 17.44 6.96
C TYR A 445 -15.68 17.58 5.50
N HIS A 446 -16.02 18.79 5.09
CA HIS A 446 -16.41 19.11 3.72
C HIS A 446 -15.60 20.30 3.19
N THR A 447 -15.21 20.24 1.93
CA THR A 447 -14.54 21.33 1.25
C THR A 447 -15.33 21.75 0.02
N SER A 448 -15.36 23.05 -0.23
CA SER A 448 -15.79 23.65 -1.49
C SER A 448 -14.92 24.87 -1.77
N GLN A 449 -14.96 25.43 -2.97
CA GLN A 449 -14.12 26.54 -3.40
C GLN A 449 -14.17 27.72 -2.39
N GLY A 450 -13.03 28.01 -1.75
CA GLY A 450 -12.90 29.07 -0.74
C GLY A 450 -13.52 28.79 0.63
N ARG A 451 -13.95 27.54 0.90
CA ARG A 451 -14.74 27.19 2.08
C ARG A 451 -14.39 25.81 2.62
N ILE A 452 -14.37 25.70 3.93
CA ILE A 452 -14.17 24.45 4.66
C ILE A 452 -15.18 24.39 5.79
N ASP A 453 -16.01 23.34 5.82
CA ASP A 453 -16.96 23.07 6.88
C ASP A 453 -16.52 21.86 7.69
N LEU A 454 -16.60 21.96 9.00
CA LEU A 454 -16.24 20.89 9.90
C LEU A 454 -17.27 20.73 11.02
N VAL A 455 -17.66 19.50 11.27
CA VAL A 455 -18.43 19.15 12.49
C VAL A 455 -17.61 18.17 13.30
N LEU A 456 -17.33 18.51 14.57
CA LEU A 456 -16.74 17.59 15.55
C LEU A 456 -17.77 17.28 16.63
N GLN A 457 -17.86 15.99 17.01
CA GLN A 457 -18.80 15.54 18.02
C GLN A 457 -18.06 14.69 19.07
N THR A 458 -18.20 15.07 20.33
CA THR A 458 -17.74 14.33 21.50
C THR A 458 -18.92 13.88 22.34
N ASP A 459 -18.68 13.22 23.47
CA ASP A 459 -19.75 12.82 24.39
C ASP A 459 -20.48 14.03 25.02
N LYS A 460 -19.83 15.18 25.11
CA LYS A 460 -20.37 16.38 25.80
C LYS A 460 -20.56 17.58 24.89
N PHE A 461 -19.84 17.67 23.80
CA PHE A 461 -19.74 18.84 22.94
C PHE A 461 -19.96 18.51 21.48
N ILE A 462 -20.58 19.43 20.77
CA ILE A 462 -20.70 19.47 19.31
C ILE A 462 -20.12 20.79 18.84
N TYR A 463 -19.27 20.75 17.83
CA TYR A 463 -18.67 21.93 17.21
C TYR A 463 -19.07 21.96 15.75
N VAL A 464 -19.70 23.04 15.32
CA VAL A 464 -19.99 23.35 13.91
C VAL A 464 -19.12 24.52 13.54
N MET A 465 -18.14 24.29 12.68
CA MET A 465 -17.12 25.26 12.33
C MET A 465 -17.15 25.58 10.84
N GLU A 466 -16.97 26.81 10.49
CA GLU A 466 -16.78 27.29 9.13
C GLU A 466 -15.48 28.08 9.03
N PHE A 467 -14.65 27.73 8.06
CA PHE A 467 -13.37 28.39 7.78
C PHE A 467 -13.47 29.17 6.48
N LYS A 468 -13.12 30.45 6.52
CA LYS A 468 -13.01 31.32 5.35
C LYS A 468 -11.56 31.67 5.07
N LEU A 469 -11.19 31.58 3.81
CA LEU A 469 -9.88 32.01 3.30
C LEU A 469 -9.90 33.48 2.89
N GLU A 470 -11.07 33.96 2.49
CA GLU A 470 -11.36 35.37 2.25
C GLU A 470 -12.62 35.77 3.06
N GLY A 471 -12.58 36.89 3.73
CA GLY A 471 -13.65 37.38 4.59
C GLY A 471 -13.27 37.37 6.07
N THR A 472 -14.26 37.44 6.95
CA THR A 472 -14.07 37.57 8.40
C THR A 472 -14.61 36.35 9.16
N ALA A 473 -14.14 36.16 10.39
CA ALA A 473 -14.66 35.12 11.29
C ALA A 473 -16.14 35.34 11.62
N GLU A 474 -16.57 36.59 11.71
CA GLU A 474 -17.96 37.00 11.92
C GLU A 474 -18.86 36.60 10.74
N GLU A 475 -18.40 36.81 9.50
CA GLU A 475 -19.11 36.35 8.29
C GLU A 475 -19.20 34.84 8.21
N ALA A 476 -18.15 34.10 8.63
CA ALA A 476 -18.20 32.65 8.73
C ALA A 476 -19.26 32.19 9.76
N LEU A 477 -19.29 32.79 10.95
CA LEU A 477 -20.30 32.50 11.97
C LEU A 477 -21.72 32.87 11.51
N GLN A 478 -21.87 34.02 10.84
CA GLN A 478 -23.15 34.41 10.25
C GLN A 478 -23.64 33.38 9.24
N GLN A 479 -22.76 32.85 8.41
CA GLN A 479 -23.12 31.83 7.41
C GLN A 479 -23.58 30.51 8.06
N ILE A 480 -22.95 30.05 9.16
CA ILE A 480 -23.44 28.90 9.94
C ILE A 480 -24.91 29.13 10.37
N ASN A 481 -25.23 30.33 10.84
CA ASN A 481 -26.55 30.67 11.30
C ASN A 481 -27.58 30.81 10.14
N GLU A 482 -27.25 31.52 9.08
CA GLU A 482 -28.12 31.73 7.91
C GLU A 482 -28.40 30.42 7.13
N LYS A 483 -27.41 29.54 7.00
CA LYS A 483 -27.54 28.25 6.31
C LYS A 483 -28.07 27.15 7.22
N HIS A 484 -28.27 27.45 8.50
CA HIS A 484 -28.80 26.51 9.52
C HIS A 484 -27.97 25.20 9.63
N TYR A 485 -26.65 25.27 9.51
CA TYR A 485 -25.77 24.08 9.59
C TYR A 485 -25.82 23.38 10.95
N ALA A 486 -26.12 24.14 12.02
CA ALA A 486 -26.26 23.61 13.37
C ALA A 486 -27.63 22.96 13.64
N LYS A 487 -28.64 23.17 12.77
CA LYS A 487 -30.01 22.69 12.95
C LYS A 487 -30.15 21.21 13.29
N PRO A 488 -29.40 20.27 12.68
CA PRO A 488 -29.47 18.85 13.02
C PRO A 488 -29.09 18.53 14.47
N PHE A 489 -28.40 19.46 15.15
CA PHE A 489 -27.86 19.30 16.51
C PHE A 489 -28.57 20.14 17.56
N GLU A 490 -29.52 21.00 17.20
CA GLU A 490 -30.20 21.89 18.13
C GLU A 490 -31.06 21.16 19.19
N SER A 491 -31.50 19.94 18.89
CA SER A 491 -32.25 19.10 19.84
C SER A 491 -31.35 18.09 20.58
N ASP A 492 -30.05 18.10 20.34
CA ASP A 492 -29.09 17.24 21.02
C ASP A 492 -28.82 17.82 22.45
N GLY A 493 -28.77 16.97 23.44
CA GLY A 493 -28.56 17.39 24.82
C GLY A 493 -27.13 17.83 25.16
N ARG A 494 -26.21 17.81 24.19
CA ARG A 494 -24.82 18.22 24.32
C ARG A 494 -24.68 19.74 24.11
N THR A 495 -23.62 20.32 24.66
CA THR A 495 -23.28 21.71 24.41
C THR A 495 -22.86 21.94 22.97
N LEU A 496 -23.51 22.85 22.26
CA LEU A 496 -23.26 23.14 20.85
C LEU A 496 -22.48 24.46 20.71
N PHE A 497 -21.31 24.37 20.06
CA PHE A 497 -20.51 25.52 19.64
C PHE A 497 -20.67 25.76 18.15
N LYS A 498 -20.98 27.00 17.76
CA LYS A 498 -20.89 27.48 16.37
C LYS A 498 -19.67 28.37 16.27
N ILE A 499 -18.73 28.07 15.40
CA ILE A 499 -17.44 28.77 15.35
C ILE A 499 -17.11 29.18 13.92
N GLY A 500 -17.04 30.50 13.73
CA GLY A 500 -16.49 31.07 12.48
C GLY A 500 -15.00 31.33 12.62
N VAL A 501 -14.24 30.98 11.60
CA VAL A 501 -12.78 31.10 11.57
C VAL A 501 -12.35 31.75 10.25
N ASN A 502 -11.40 32.70 10.30
CA ASN A 502 -10.78 33.21 9.08
C ASN A 502 -9.27 33.00 9.04
N PHE A 503 -8.78 32.74 7.85
CA PHE A 503 -7.37 32.77 7.49
C PHE A 503 -7.00 34.13 6.88
N SER A 504 -5.79 34.61 7.16
CA SER A 504 -5.23 35.78 6.51
C SER A 504 -4.17 35.37 5.50
N ALA A 505 -4.33 35.81 4.25
CA ALA A 505 -3.31 35.63 3.22
C ALA A 505 -2.03 36.43 3.52
N GLU A 506 -2.13 37.54 4.28
CA GLU A 506 -1.00 38.38 4.66
C GLU A 506 -0.14 37.70 5.73
N THR A 507 -0.77 37.24 6.83
CA THR A 507 -0.07 36.56 7.94
C THR A 507 0.17 35.07 7.66
N ARG A 508 -0.50 34.50 6.66
CA ARG A 508 -0.47 33.07 6.28
C ARG A 508 -0.86 32.14 7.44
N ASN A 509 -1.81 32.59 8.22
CA ASN A 509 -2.23 31.88 9.43
C ASN A 509 -3.72 32.12 9.71
N ILE A 510 -4.27 31.39 10.69
CA ILE A 510 -5.54 31.73 11.30
C ILE A 510 -5.39 33.10 11.98
N GLU A 511 -6.18 34.06 11.58
CA GLU A 511 -6.15 35.42 12.12
C GLU A 511 -7.08 35.54 13.33
N LYS A 512 -8.33 35.03 13.18
CA LYS A 512 -9.36 35.19 14.19
C LYS A 512 -10.34 34.03 14.18
N TRP A 513 -10.89 33.72 15.32
CA TRP A 513 -12.09 32.89 15.47
C TRP A 513 -13.11 33.56 16.40
N VAL A 514 -14.38 33.33 16.15
CA VAL A 514 -15.50 33.77 16.97
C VAL A 514 -16.41 32.59 17.22
N ALA A 515 -16.84 32.45 18.46
CA ALA A 515 -17.69 31.35 18.88
C ALA A 515 -19.03 31.85 19.46
N GLU A 516 -20.10 31.14 19.15
CA GLU A 516 -21.43 31.29 19.74
C GLU A 516 -21.77 29.97 20.45
N LEU A 517 -22.19 30.06 21.71
CA LEU A 517 -22.62 28.94 22.53
C LEU A 517 -24.14 28.83 22.46
N GLN A 518 -24.67 27.64 22.20
CA GLN A 518 -26.08 27.32 22.19
C GLN A 518 -26.43 26.22 23.18
#